data_10e3f04579323ec283323faf44338d63
#
_entry.id   10e3f04579323ec283323faf44338d63
#
_cell.length_a   1.000
_cell.length_b   1.000
_cell.length_c   1.000
_cell.angle_alpha   90.00
_cell.angle_beta   90.00
_cell.angle_gamma   90.00
#
_symmetry.space_group_name_H-M   'P 1'
#
loop_
_entity.id
_entity.type
_entity.pdbx_description
1 polymer ?
#
loop_
_entity_poly.entity_id
_entity_poly.type
_entity_poly.pdbx_seq_one_letter_code
_entity_poly.pdbx_strand_id
1 'polypeptide(L)'
;MKTPPSPPAPSKTLLRWQRAPLQNHLHALMPQWGGQALDISSQDLASNASFVNYVRHHRFTDPNTGKPVEVVEKSIRKIAFIGSQEARFHRAEGMLAGSTQFRYPACLGVIETPWESLIFTEFVRGKPPRMQAIARQLALGIAELEDLGQAWLQAQPLGKAPLLWSMDFFRPWFLLRPRFNFARCLPGLAQLGRDDTQFAGLAERFEAFVPLMRKLAGEARRSPRCFSHMDYLRKNLFVNKGQLHLIDWSEVKVGRVGFDGGAYLGSLFRRKDMGVFLAAQSEFVEAYREALAERFDEGQALGNLRYVFLLTALFHCLRPETVEEYRERERMGMLREKYEYLLGACL
;
A
#
# COMPACT_ATOMS: atom_id res chain seq x y z
N MET A 1 -24.35 21.45 -10.26
CA MET A 1 -23.69 20.13 -10.19
C MET A 1 -24.67 19.14 -9.58
N LYS A 2 -25.09 18.11 -10.32
CA LYS A 2 -25.96 17.06 -9.77
C LYS A 2 -25.07 16.09 -9.00
N THR A 3 -25.34 15.89 -7.72
CA THR A 3 -24.73 14.85 -6.89
C THR A 3 -24.90 13.49 -7.59
N PRO A 4 -23.85 12.67 -7.68
CA PRO A 4 -23.97 11.32 -8.24
C PRO A 4 -25.00 10.53 -7.40
N PRO A 5 -25.83 9.68 -8.03
CA PRO A 5 -26.79 8.88 -7.30
C PRO A 5 -26.07 7.95 -6.32
N SER A 6 -26.56 7.87 -5.10
CA SER A 6 -26.10 6.94 -4.08
C SER A 6 -26.14 5.51 -4.63
N PRO A 7 -25.15 4.65 -4.34
CA PRO A 7 -25.17 3.26 -4.76
C PRO A 7 -26.45 2.59 -4.22
N PRO A 8 -27.12 1.73 -5.01
CA PRO A 8 -28.34 1.06 -4.59
C PRO A 8 -28.06 0.27 -3.30
N ALA A 9 -28.94 0.40 -2.35
CA ALA A 9 -28.91 -0.38 -1.12
C ALA A 9 -28.87 -1.89 -1.49
N PRO A 10 -28.05 -2.72 -0.81
CA PRO A 10 -27.99 -4.13 -1.10
C PRO A 10 -29.37 -4.77 -0.96
N SER A 11 -29.78 -5.56 -1.95
CA SER A 11 -31.10 -6.17 -1.98
C SER A 11 -31.31 -7.00 -0.71
N LYS A 12 -32.50 -6.87 -0.09
CA LYS A 12 -32.89 -7.59 1.14
C LYS A 12 -32.75 -9.11 1.03
N THR A 13 -32.63 -9.67 -0.17
CA THR A 13 -32.46 -11.10 -0.43
C THR A 13 -31.04 -11.61 -0.13
N LEU A 14 -30.01 -10.77 -0.23
CA LEU A 14 -28.64 -11.10 0.18
C LEU A 14 -28.42 -11.03 1.70
N LEU A 15 -29.29 -10.37 2.43
CA LEU A 15 -29.26 -10.26 3.90
C LEU A 15 -29.79 -11.53 4.61
N ARG A 16 -30.32 -12.52 3.89
CA ARG A 16 -30.82 -13.78 4.48
C ARG A 16 -29.76 -14.81 4.81
N TRP A 17 -28.53 -14.66 4.36
CA TRP A 17 -27.39 -15.35 4.98
C TRP A 17 -27.01 -14.52 6.21
N GLN A 18 -27.65 -14.85 7.32
CA GLN A 18 -27.43 -14.18 8.60
C GLN A 18 -25.92 -14.26 8.87
N ARG A 19 -25.24 -13.10 8.78
CA ARG A 19 -23.93 -12.98 9.41
C ARG A 19 -24.12 -13.36 10.86
N ALA A 20 -23.29 -14.25 11.35
CA ALA A 20 -23.29 -14.54 12.78
C ALA A 20 -23.12 -13.20 13.51
N PRO A 21 -23.81 -12.98 14.63
CA PRO A 21 -23.63 -11.79 15.44
C PRO A 21 -22.12 -11.57 15.72
N LEU A 22 -21.67 -10.32 15.73
CA LEU A 22 -20.27 -9.98 16.00
C LEU A 22 -19.74 -10.66 17.27
N GLN A 23 -20.57 -10.76 18.30
CA GLN A 23 -20.24 -11.48 19.55
C GLN A 23 -19.82 -12.92 19.29
N ASN A 24 -20.49 -13.65 18.40
CA ASN A 24 -20.13 -15.04 18.06
C ASN A 24 -18.78 -15.10 17.35
N HIS A 25 -18.47 -14.12 16.48
CA HIS A 25 -17.15 -14.04 15.85
C HIS A 25 -16.05 -13.78 16.89
N LEU A 26 -16.28 -12.85 17.81
CA LEU A 26 -15.32 -12.54 18.86
C LEU A 26 -15.11 -13.72 19.82
N HIS A 27 -16.17 -14.44 20.19
CA HIS A 27 -16.05 -15.66 21.01
C HIS A 27 -15.28 -16.78 20.28
N ALA A 28 -15.48 -16.93 18.97
CA ALA A 28 -14.75 -17.91 18.17
C ALA A 28 -13.25 -17.58 18.08
N LEU A 29 -12.90 -16.29 17.99
CA LEU A 29 -11.52 -15.83 17.91
C LEU A 29 -10.83 -15.76 19.28
N MET A 30 -11.59 -15.51 20.34
CA MET A 30 -11.13 -15.29 21.71
C MET A 30 -11.88 -16.23 22.65
N PRO A 31 -11.58 -17.54 22.65
CA PRO A 31 -12.31 -18.55 23.42
C PRO A 31 -12.32 -18.29 24.93
N GLN A 32 -11.32 -17.57 25.46
CA GLN A 32 -11.24 -17.16 26.85
C GLN A 32 -12.42 -16.27 27.32
N TRP A 33 -13.16 -15.67 26.38
CA TRP A 33 -14.36 -14.86 26.69
C TRP A 33 -15.64 -15.71 26.69
N GLY A 34 -15.55 -16.99 26.47
CA GLY A 34 -16.49 -18.05 26.27
C GLY A 34 -17.91 -17.84 26.81
N GLY A 35 -18.86 -17.45 25.94
CA GLY A 35 -20.28 -17.37 26.25
C GLY A 35 -20.73 -16.16 27.08
N GLN A 36 -19.83 -15.32 27.58
CA GLN A 36 -20.18 -14.09 28.31
C GLN A 36 -20.76 -13.03 27.37
N ALA A 37 -21.81 -12.36 27.79
CA ALA A 37 -22.38 -11.25 27.02
C ALA A 37 -21.39 -10.09 26.97
N LEU A 38 -21.10 -9.60 25.76
CA LEU A 38 -20.24 -8.45 25.53
C LEU A 38 -21.13 -7.24 25.19
N ASP A 39 -20.99 -6.16 25.96
CA ASP A 39 -21.62 -4.87 25.62
C ASP A 39 -20.73 -4.14 24.60
N ILE A 40 -21.06 -4.32 23.31
CA ILE A 40 -20.24 -3.87 22.20
C ILE A 40 -20.83 -2.60 21.58
N SER A 41 -20.08 -1.51 21.66
CA SER A 41 -20.33 -0.32 20.86
C SER A 41 -19.55 -0.41 19.54
N SER A 42 -20.18 -0.02 18.42
CA SER A 42 -19.59 -0.13 17.08
C SER A 42 -19.70 1.19 16.33
N GLN A 43 -18.64 1.58 15.63
CA GLN A 43 -18.58 2.77 14.79
C GLN A 43 -18.01 2.42 13.42
N ASP A 44 -18.71 2.79 12.35
CA ASP A 44 -18.18 2.64 10.99
C ASP A 44 -17.02 3.63 10.75
N LEU A 45 -15.93 3.11 10.21
CA LEU A 45 -14.78 3.91 9.75
C LEU A 45 -14.87 4.12 8.24
N ALA A 46 -14.48 5.31 7.76
CA ALA A 46 -14.49 5.60 6.34
C ALA A 46 -13.52 4.68 5.57
N SER A 47 -14.00 4.03 4.52
CA SER A 47 -13.20 3.25 3.59
C SER A 47 -13.59 3.59 2.15
N ASN A 48 -12.57 3.90 1.32
CA ASN A 48 -12.75 4.22 -0.10
C ASN A 48 -12.25 3.07 -1.01
N ALA A 49 -11.93 1.91 -0.46
CA ALA A 49 -11.42 0.79 -1.23
C ALA A 49 -12.57 0.01 -1.88
N SER A 50 -12.49 -0.23 -3.19
CA SER A 50 -13.58 -0.86 -3.99
C SER A 50 -13.91 -2.30 -3.58
N PHE A 51 -13.00 -2.99 -2.90
CA PHE A 51 -13.18 -4.38 -2.46
C PHE A 51 -13.52 -4.51 -0.97
N VAL A 52 -13.49 -3.41 -0.23
CA VAL A 52 -13.84 -3.38 1.19
C VAL A 52 -15.34 -3.11 1.31
N ASN A 53 -16.06 -4.02 1.97
CA ASN A 53 -17.49 -3.82 2.23
C ASN A 53 -17.68 -2.78 3.32
N TYR A 54 -16.91 -2.91 4.40
CA TYR A 54 -16.88 -1.94 5.53
C TYR A 54 -15.62 -2.13 6.36
N VAL A 55 -15.32 -1.11 7.17
CA VAL A 55 -14.36 -1.16 8.28
C VAL A 55 -15.07 -0.62 9.50
N ARG A 56 -15.04 -1.35 10.62
CA ARG A 56 -15.70 -0.99 11.87
C ARG A 56 -14.75 -1.00 13.03
N HIS A 57 -14.90 -0.04 13.89
CA HIS A 57 -14.25 0.01 15.18
C HIS A 57 -15.22 -0.43 16.26
N HIS A 58 -14.84 -1.44 17.01
CA HIS A 58 -15.61 -2.01 18.11
C HIS A 58 -14.92 -1.72 19.44
N ARG A 59 -15.72 -1.37 20.43
CA ARG A 59 -15.27 -1.14 21.81
C ARG A 59 -16.13 -1.94 22.76
N PHE A 60 -15.50 -2.62 23.68
CA PHE A 60 -16.17 -3.35 24.75
C PHE A 60 -15.21 -3.52 25.94
N THR A 61 -15.71 -4.04 27.06
CA THR A 61 -14.90 -4.35 28.22
C THR A 61 -14.59 -5.86 28.20
N ASP A 62 -13.32 -6.23 28.35
CA ASP A 62 -12.90 -7.60 28.53
C ASP A 62 -13.56 -8.15 29.80
N PRO A 63 -14.41 -9.19 29.70
CA PRO A 63 -15.17 -9.69 30.84
C PRO A 63 -14.30 -10.34 31.91
N ASN A 64 -13.10 -10.77 31.57
CA ASN A 64 -12.19 -11.43 32.53
C ASN A 64 -11.28 -10.44 33.27
N THR A 65 -10.89 -9.35 32.59
CA THR A 65 -9.91 -8.40 33.15
C THR A 65 -10.49 -7.05 33.49
N GLY A 66 -11.72 -6.75 33.06
CA GLY A 66 -12.36 -5.45 33.22
C GLY A 66 -11.70 -4.32 32.40
N LYS A 67 -10.74 -4.65 31.52
CA LYS A 67 -10.02 -3.66 30.73
C LYS A 67 -10.78 -3.34 29.42
N PRO A 68 -10.69 -2.08 28.92
CA PRO A 68 -11.26 -1.72 27.63
C PRO A 68 -10.50 -2.42 26.50
N VAL A 69 -11.24 -3.02 25.57
CA VAL A 69 -10.74 -3.66 24.36
C VAL A 69 -11.24 -2.86 23.16
N GLU A 70 -10.36 -2.61 22.20
CA GLU A 70 -10.67 -1.94 20.95
C GLU A 70 -10.21 -2.80 19.78
N VAL A 71 -11.16 -3.14 18.90
CA VAL A 71 -10.95 -4.05 17.76
C VAL A 71 -11.41 -3.38 16.48
N VAL A 72 -10.65 -3.56 15.42
CA VAL A 72 -11.07 -3.21 14.05
C VAL A 72 -11.51 -4.47 13.33
N GLU A 73 -12.74 -4.47 12.82
CA GLU A 73 -13.26 -5.46 11.88
C GLU A 73 -13.21 -4.90 10.47
N LYS A 74 -12.52 -5.57 9.57
CA LYS A 74 -12.47 -5.25 8.14
C LYS A 74 -13.08 -6.37 7.33
N SER A 75 -14.16 -6.08 6.60
CA SER A 75 -14.80 -7.01 5.67
C SER A 75 -14.33 -6.76 4.25
N ILE A 76 -13.74 -7.79 3.63
CA ILE A 76 -13.21 -7.74 2.27
C ILE A 76 -13.97 -8.72 1.40
N ARG A 77 -14.55 -8.21 0.31
CA ARG A 77 -15.28 -9.04 -0.67
C ARG A 77 -14.34 -9.98 -1.40
N LYS A 78 -14.74 -11.23 -1.53
CA LYS A 78 -14.08 -12.21 -2.41
C LYS A 78 -14.53 -12.02 -3.86
N ILE A 79 -13.57 -12.04 -4.78
CA ILE A 79 -13.82 -12.03 -6.22
C ILE A 79 -13.53 -13.43 -6.73
N ALA A 80 -14.51 -14.04 -7.38
CA ALA A 80 -14.40 -15.40 -7.92
C ALA A 80 -13.86 -16.41 -6.89
N PHE A 81 -14.31 -16.33 -5.63
CA PHE A 81 -13.89 -17.15 -4.49
C PHE A 81 -12.41 -17.01 -4.09
N ILE A 82 -11.67 -16.11 -4.69
CA ILE A 82 -10.29 -15.81 -4.35
C ILE A 82 -10.28 -14.99 -3.05
N GLY A 83 -9.67 -15.54 -2.01
CA GLY A 83 -9.54 -14.87 -0.72
C GLY A 83 -8.65 -13.61 -0.80
N SER A 84 -8.87 -12.70 0.15
CA SER A 84 -8.08 -11.48 0.30
C SER A 84 -6.59 -11.78 0.54
N GLN A 85 -5.70 -11.01 -0.11
CA GLN A 85 -4.27 -11.08 0.16
C GLN A 85 -3.95 -10.68 1.61
N GLU A 86 -4.63 -9.66 2.12
CA GLU A 86 -4.51 -9.21 3.49
C GLU A 86 -4.91 -10.32 4.48
N ALA A 87 -6.00 -11.05 4.21
CA ALA A 87 -6.40 -12.18 5.03
C ALA A 87 -5.35 -13.31 5.03
N ARG A 88 -4.71 -13.56 3.88
CA ARG A 88 -3.62 -14.55 3.78
C ARG A 88 -2.37 -14.08 4.52
N PHE A 89 -2.05 -12.81 4.43
CA PHE A 89 -0.94 -12.20 5.16
C PHE A 89 -1.13 -12.37 6.67
N HIS A 90 -2.29 -12.02 7.20
CA HIS A 90 -2.59 -12.14 8.63
C HIS A 90 -2.61 -13.58 9.15
N ARG A 91 -2.75 -14.58 8.26
CA ARG A 91 -2.61 -16.00 8.62
C ARG A 91 -1.16 -16.50 8.60
N ALA A 92 -0.25 -15.73 8.03
CA ALA A 92 1.17 -16.05 8.00
C ALA A 92 1.79 -15.69 9.36
N GLU A 93 1.63 -16.57 10.33
CA GLU A 93 2.13 -16.36 11.69
C GLU A 93 3.65 -16.10 11.71
N GLY A 94 4.05 -15.18 12.57
CA GLY A 94 5.46 -14.95 12.90
C GLY A 94 6.27 -14.14 11.88
N MET A 95 5.70 -13.78 10.72
CA MET A 95 6.45 -13.06 9.69
C MET A 95 7.01 -11.71 10.17
N LEU A 96 6.26 -11.01 11.02
CA LEU A 96 6.66 -9.71 11.56
C LEU A 96 7.21 -9.80 12.99
N ALA A 97 7.39 -11.03 13.48
CA ALA A 97 8.01 -11.23 14.79
C ALA A 97 9.44 -10.70 14.78
N GLY A 98 9.77 -9.87 15.76
CA GLY A 98 11.10 -9.26 15.87
C GLY A 98 11.22 -7.89 15.21
N SER A 99 10.19 -7.36 14.58
CA SER A 99 10.23 -5.97 14.07
C SER A 99 10.39 -4.97 15.23
N THR A 100 11.35 -4.06 15.08
CA THR A 100 11.68 -3.03 16.05
C THR A 100 11.32 -1.63 15.57
N GLN A 101 11.34 -1.41 14.26
CA GLN A 101 11.12 -0.11 13.63
C GLN A 101 9.63 0.17 13.43
N PHE A 102 8.88 -0.81 12.94
CA PHE A 102 7.44 -0.71 12.84
C PHE A 102 6.74 -1.52 13.93
N ARG A 103 5.64 -0.98 14.42
CA ARG A 103 4.66 -1.74 15.18
C ARG A 103 3.47 -2.07 14.27
N TYR A 104 3.02 -3.28 14.35
CA TYR A 104 1.88 -3.79 13.61
C TYR A 104 0.73 -4.07 14.56
N PRO A 105 -0.53 -3.82 14.15
CA PRO A 105 -1.66 -4.22 14.97
C PRO A 105 -1.68 -5.74 15.10
N ALA A 106 -1.87 -6.24 16.30
CA ALA A 106 -2.05 -7.67 16.51
C ALA A 106 -3.27 -8.15 15.73
N CYS A 107 -3.13 -9.23 14.96
CA CYS A 107 -4.26 -9.89 14.34
C CYS A 107 -4.91 -10.83 15.36
N LEU A 108 -6.17 -10.56 15.72
CA LEU A 108 -6.96 -11.43 16.60
C LEU A 108 -7.44 -12.67 15.85
N GLY A 109 -7.57 -12.57 14.54
CA GLY A 109 -7.91 -13.67 13.66
C GLY A 109 -8.61 -13.26 12.38
N VAL A 110 -8.83 -14.28 11.52
CA VAL A 110 -9.48 -14.13 10.22
C VAL A 110 -10.58 -15.17 10.09
N ILE A 111 -11.79 -14.71 9.79
CA ILE A 111 -12.94 -15.58 9.51
C ILE A 111 -13.23 -15.55 8.01
N GLU A 112 -13.26 -16.70 7.40
CA GLU A 112 -13.56 -16.85 5.98
C GLU A 112 -14.98 -17.35 5.77
N THR A 113 -15.72 -16.61 4.97
CA THR A 113 -17.00 -17.07 4.41
C THR A 113 -16.85 -17.31 2.90
N PRO A 114 -17.82 -17.92 2.23
CA PRO A 114 -17.78 -18.05 0.77
C PRO A 114 -17.65 -16.71 0.03
N TRP A 115 -18.15 -15.61 0.62
CA TRP A 115 -18.30 -14.32 -0.05
C TRP A 115 -17.34 -13.23 0.42
N GLU A 116 -16.82 -13.35 1.64
CA GLU A 116 -15.97 -12.34 2.26
C GLU A 116 -14.94 -12.95 3.20
N SER A 117 -13.88 -12.17 3.44
CA SER A 117 -12.91 -12.38 4.52
C SER A 117 -13.13 -11.31 5.58
N LEU A 118 -13.37 -11.71 6.82
CA LEU A 118 -13.46 -10.84 7.98
C LEU A 118 -12.12 -10.88 8.71
N ILE A 119 -11.47 -9.75 8.84
CA ILE A 119 -10.18 -9.59 9.51
C ILE A 119 -10.40 -8.78 10.78
N PHE A 120 -9.95 -9.31 11.91
CA PHE A 120 -10.04 -8.67 13.21
C PHE A 120 -8.64 -8.32 13.69
N THR A 121 -8.39 -7.03 13.93
CA THR A 121 -7.10 -6.54 14.41
C THR A 121 -7.27 -5.60 15.60
N GLU A 122 -6.19 -5.41 16.35
CA GLU A 122 -6.09 -4.36 17.36
C GLU A 122 -6.35 -2.98 16.72
N PHE A 123 -7.05 -2.11 17.42
CA PHE A 123 -7.21 -0.71 17.00
C PHE A 123 -5.94 0.08 17.29
N VAL A 124 -5.35 0.67 16.27
CA VAL A 124 -4.14 1.48 16.40
C VAL A 124 -4.52 2.92 16.75
N ARG A 125 -4.13 3.37 17.94
CA ARG A 125 -4.23 4.77 18.32
C ARG A 125 -3.01 5.54 17.84
N GLY A 126 -3.21 6.80 17.43
CA GLY A 126 -2.11 7.65 17.01
C GLY A 126 -2.54 8.77 16.08
N LYS A 127 -1.56 9.54 15.62
CA LYS A 127 -1.78 10.61 14.63
C LYS A 127 -1.08 10.26 13.33
N PRO A 128 -1.74 10.45 12.16
CA PRO A 128 -1.06 10.30 10.88
C PRO A 128 0.11 11.28 10.76
N PRO A 129 1.33 10.82 10.45
CA PRO A 129 2.52 11.66 10.40
C PRO A 129 2.53 12.62 9.21
N ARG A 130 3.44 13.59 9.27
CA ARG A 130 3.89 14.28 8.06
C ARG A 130 4.87 13.37 7.33
N MET A 131 4.51 12.85 6.17
CA MET A 131 5.26 11.80 5.47
C MET A 131 6.73 12.15 5.20
N GLN A 132 7.03 13.42 4.89
CA GLN A 132 8.40 13.88 4.70
C GLN A 132 9.21 13.92 6.01
N ALA A 133 8.57 14.09 7.17
CA ALA A 133 9.26 14.18 8.45
C ALA A 133 9.62 12.83 9.08
N ILE A 134 9.20 11.73 8.44
CA ILE A 134 9.50 10.37 8.90
C ILE A 134 10.33 9.60 7.85
N ALA A 135 10.97 10.28 6.92
CA ALA A 135 11.70 9.67 5.81
C ALA A 135 12.77 8.69 6.32
N ARG A 136 13.61 9.12 7.26
CA ARG A 136 14.62 8.27 7.90
C ARG A 136 14.01 7.06 8.61
N GLN A 137 12.98 7.29 9.41
CA GLN A 137 12.32 6.21 10.15
C GLN A 137 11.66 5.18 9.23
N LEU A 138 11.06 5.66 8.11
CA LEU A 138 10.51 4.78 7.08
C LEU A 138 11.60 3.97 6.39
N ALA A 139 12.75 4.57 6.08
CA ALA A 139 13.87 3.87 5.46
C ALA A 139 14.35 2.70 6.32
N LEU A 140 14.58 2.94 7.61
CA LEU A 140 14.98 1.90 8.57
C LEU A 140 13.93 0.80 8.70
N GLY A 141 12.65 1.18 8.82
CA GLY A 141 11.55 0.23 8.95
C GLY A 141 11.31 -0.61 7.69
N ILE A 142 11.48 -0.01 6.51
CA ILE A 142 11.36 -0.73 5.23
C ILE A 142 12.50 -1.73 5.08
N ALA A 143 13.75 -1.34 5.35
CA ALA A 143 14.89 -2.26 5.28
C ALA A 143 14.73 -3.44 6.25
N GLU A 144 14.25 -3.20 7.47
CA GLU A 144 13.94 -4.25 8.44
C GLU A 144 12.81 -5.18 7.94
N LEU A 145 11.71 -4.62 7.39
CA LEU A 145 10.61 -5.41 6.83
C LEU A 145 11.06 -6.31 5.68
N GLU A 146 11.92 -5.80 4.82
CA GLU A 146 12.47 -6.54 3.68
C GLU A 146 13.36 -7.71 4.15
N ASP A 147 14.20 -7.49 5.18
CA ASP A 147 15.04 -8.53 5.79
C ASP A 147 14.19 -9.62 6.46
N LEU A 148 13.27 -9.24 7.34
CA LEU A 148 12.34 -10.18 7.99
C LEU A 148 11.51 -10.96 6.96
N GLY A 149 11.02 -10.27 5.94
CA GLY A 149 10.22 -10.87 4.87
C GLY A 149 11.02 -11.84 4.02
N GLN A 150 12.30 -11.55 3.73
CA GLN A 150 13.18 -12.47 3.03
C GLN A 150 13.47 -13.71 3.87
N ALA A 151 13.87 -13.54 5.13
CA ALA A 151 14.18 -14.63 6.04
C ALA A 151 12.96 -15.57 6.20
N TRP A 152 11.77 -14.99 6.34
CA TRP A 152 10.52 -15.78 6.44
C TRP A 152 10.24 -16.57 5.16
N LEU A 153 10.40 -15.95 3.97
CA LEU A 153 10.20 -16.64 2.69
C LEU A 153 11.18 -17.78 2.46
N GLN A 154 12.43 -17.64 2.94
CA GLN A 154 13.46 -18.69 2.85
C GLN A 154 13.18 -19.86 3.80
N ALA A 155 12.64 -19.57 4.99
CA ALA A 155 12.32 -20.58 5.99
C ALA A 155 11.06 -21.42 5.67
N GLN A 156 10.20 -20.95 4.75
CA GLN A 156 8.98 -21.68 4.40
C GLN A 156 9.29 -22.84 3.45
N PRO A 157 8.75 -24.05 3.71
CA PRO A 157 8.82 -25.14 2.75
C PRO A 157 8.20 -24.72 1.41
N LEU A 158 8.83 -25.12 0.32
CA LEU A 158 8.29 -24.93 -1.04
C LEU A 158 6.81 -25.38 -1.06
N GLY A 159 5.91 -24.48 -1.43
CA GLY A 159 4.46 -24.72 -1.50
C GLY A 159 3.65 -24.33 -0.27
N LYS A 160 4.26 -23.96 0.87
CA LYS A 160 3.56 -23.42 2.06
C LYS A 160 3.60 -21.90 2.18
N ALA A 161 4.45 -21.23 1.40
CA ALA A 161 4.41 -19.76 1.35
C ALA A 161 3.00 -19.30 0.97
N PRO A 162 2.42 -18.30 1.68
CA PRO A 162 1.13 -17.78 1.30
C PRO A 162 1.21 -17.34 -0.16
N LEU A 163 0.17 -17.68 -0.96
CA LEU A 163 0.05 -17.27 -2.37
C LEU A 163 -0.17 -15.75 -2.44
N LEU A 164 0.82 -15.00 -2.00
CA LEU A 164 0.92 -13.58 -2.27
C LEU A 164 1.34 -13.46 -3.73
N TRP A 165 0.62 -12.66 -4.47
CA TRP A 165 0.88 -12.49 -5.89
C TRP A 165 2.22 -11.80 -6.06
N SER A 166 3.14 -12.40 -6.83
CA SER A 166 4.38 -11.72 -7.17
C SER A 166 4.08 -10.46 -7.95
N MET A 167 4.72 -9.36 -7.59
CA MET A 167 4.64 -8.14 -8.37
C MET A 167 5.38 -8.30 -9.69
N ASP A 168 4.64 -8.20 -10.78
CA ASP A 168 5.21 -8.09 -12.11
C ASP A 168 4.40 -7.05 -12.89
N PHE A 169 4.94 -5.84 -12.96
CA PHE A 169 4.30 -4.70 -13.60
C PHE A 169 4.15 -4.83 -15.12
N PHE A 170 4.86 -5.77 -15.73
CA PHE A 170 4.81 -6.01 -17.18
C PHE A 170 4.06 -7.28 -17.56
N ARG A 171 3.39 -7.95 -16.62
CA ARG A 171 2.50 -9.07 -16.98
C ARG A 171 1.24 -8.57 -17.70
N PRO A 172 0.70 -9.39 -18.65
CA PRO A 172 -0.45 -8.98 -19.49
C PRO A 172 -1.67 -8.48 -18.75
N TRP A 173 -1.94 -8.92 -17.53
CA TRP A 173 -3.08 -8.44 -16.77
C TRP A 173 -2.91 -7.04 -16.16
N PHE A 174 -1.67 -6.57 -16.00
CA PHE A 174 -1.42 -5.16 -15.72
C PHE A 174 -1.75 -4.30 -16.95
N LEU A 175 -1.53 -4.84 -18.14
CA LEU A 175 -1.96 -4.26 -19.40
C LEU A 175 -3.49 -4.24 -19.53
N LEU A 176 -4.18 -5.20 -18.90
CA LEU A 176 -5.65 -5.30 -18.90
C LEU A 176 -6.30 -4.36 -17.86
N ARG A 177 -5.57 -3.78 -16.91
CA ARG A 177 -6.11 -2.70 -16.09
C ARG A 177 -6.14 -1.41 -16.92
N PRO A 178 -7.33 -0.97 -17.40
CA PRO A 178 -7.43 0.17 -18.33
C PRO A 178 -6.90 1.49 -17.75
N ARG A 179 -6.59 1.52 -16.46
CA ARG A 179 -6.09 2.69 -15.75
C ARG A 179 -4.57 2.88 -15.84
N PHE A 180 -3.81 1.89 -16.27
CA PHE A 180 -2.37 1.97 -16.43
C PHE A 180 -1.90 1.43 -17.77
N ASN A 181 -2.22 2.13 -18.79
CA ASN A 181 -1.56 1.95 -20.08
C ASN A 181 -0.71 3.20 -20.35
N PHE A 182 0.61 3.07 -20.19
CA PHE A 182 1.55 4.14 -20.51
C PHE A 182 1.31 4.70 -21.92
N ALA A 183 1.06 3.82 -22.89
CA ALA A 183 0.75 4.21 -24.25
C ALA A 183 -0.54 5.08 -24.37
N ARG A 184 -1.49 4.95 -23.44
CA ARG A 184 -2.69 5.82 -23.43
C ARG A 184 -2.42 7.22 -22.91
N CYS A 185 -1.35 7.43 -22.16
CA CYS A 185 -0.98 8.74 -21.66
C CYS A 185 -0.24 9.58 -22.72
N LEU A 186 0.45 8.94 -23.66
CA LEU A 186 1.25 9.63 -24.68
C LEU A 186 0.44 10.60 -25.57
N PRO A 187 -0.76 10.25 -26.08
CA PRO A 187 -1.56 11.21 -26.85
C PRO A 187 -1.95 12.45 -26.05
N GLY A 188 -2.26 12.30 -24.76
CA GLY A 188 -2.54 13.42 -23.87
C GLY A 188 -1.33 14.34 -23.66
N LEU A 189 -0.14 13.76 -23.48
CA LEU A 189 1.12 14.52 -23.40
C LEU A 189 1.46 15.22 -24.71
N ALA A 190 1.25 14.56 -25.85
CA ALA A 190 1.45 15.18 -27.15
C ALA A 190 0.48 16.36 -27.38
N GLN A 191 -0.77 16.23 -26.92
CA GLN A 191 -1.73 17.33 -26.96
C GLN A 191 -1.29 18.46 -26.04
N LEU A 192 -0.87 18.16 -24.80
CA LEU A 192 -0.35 19.16 -23.87
C LEU A 192 0.83 19.94 -24.46
N GLY A 193 1.74 19.26 -25.17
CA GLY A 193 2.87 19.89 -25.85
C GLY A 193 2.48 20.77 -27.06
N ARG A 194 1.32 20.51 -27.68
CA ARG A 194 0.75 21.40 -28.72
C ARG A 194 0.08 22.65 -28.13
N ASP A 195 -0.59 22.45 -26.98
CA ASP A 195 -1.32 23.53 -26.31
C ASP A 195 -0.39 24.47 -25.54
N ASP A 196 0.73 23.94 -25.03
CA ASP A 196 1.74 24.70 -24.27
C ASP A 196 3.15 24.26 -24.69
N THR A 197 3.86 25.17 -25.33
CA THR A 197 5.22 24.93 -25.86
C THR A 197 6.23 24.52 -24.77
N GLN A 198 5.97 24.84 -23.51
CA GLN A 198 6.82 24.39 -22.40
C GLN A 198 6.81 22.87 -22.20
N PHE A 199 5.84 22.18 -22.76
CA PHE A 199 5.68 20.73 -22.73
C PHE A 199 5.96 20.07 -24.08
N ALA A 200 6.48 20.80 -25.05
CA ALA A 200 6.80 20.26 -26.36
C ALA A 200 7.84 19.12 -26.26
N GLY A 201 7.65 18.07 -27.09
CA GLY A 201 8.55 16.92 -27.14
C GLY A 201 8.48 15.96 -25.92
N LEU A 202 7.60 16.20 -24.94
CA LEU A 202 7.51 15.34 -23.76
C LEU A 202 7.01 13.92 -24.08
N ALA A 203 6.08 13.80 -25.01
CA ALA A 203 5.53 12.49 -25.37
C ALA A 203 6.64 11.57 -25.90
N GLU A 204 7.46 12.07 -26.82
CA GLU A 204 8.59 11.37 -27.43
C GLU A 204 9.67 11.03 -26.39
N ARG A 205 9.98 11.97 -25.49
CA ARG A 205 10.94 11.75 -24.40
C ARG A 205 10.47 10.67 -23.45
N PHE A 206 9.19 10.64 -23.08
CA PHE A 206 8.63 9.59 -22.24
C PHE A 206 8.51 8.24 -22.98
N GLU A 207 8.24 8.25 -24.28
CA GLU A 207 8.26 7.02 -25.07
C GLU A 207 9.65 6.37 -25.09
N ALA A 208 10.71 7.20 -25.19
CA ALA A 208 12.10 6.76 -25.11
C ALA A 208 12.46 6.14 -23.72
N PHE A 209 11.63 6.37 -22.72
CA PHE A 209 11.81 5.80 -21.36
C PHE A 209 11.43 4.31 -21.26
N VAL A 210 10.61 3.80 -22.19
CA VAL A 210 10.09 2.42 -22.15
C VAL A 210 11.21 1.36 -22.12
N PRO A 211 12.29 1.44 -22.91
CA PRO A 211 13.41 0.50 -22.83
C PRO A 211 14.07 0.47 -21.45
N LEU A 212 14.28 1.64 -20.84
CA LEU A 212 14.83 1.74 -19.47
C LEU A 212 13.95 1.01 -18.48
N MET A 213 12.63 1.26 -18.50
CA MET A 213 11.67 0.61 -17.61
C MET A 213 11.68 -0.91 -17.78
N ARG A 214 11.81 -1.41 -19.00
CA ARG A 214 11.92 -2.84 -19.29
C ARG A 214 13.22 -3.45 -18.75
N LYS A 215 14.34 -2.73 -18.89
CA LYS A 215 15.63 -3.13 -18.33
C LYS A 215 15.54 -3.25 -16.81
N LEU A 216 15.09 -2.19 -16.13
CA LEU A 216 14.93 -2.16 -14.67
C LEU A 216 14.00 -3.28 -14.17
N ALA A 217 12.89 -3.53 -14.86
CA ALA A 217 11.99 -4.63 -14.55
C ALA A 217 12.68 -6.00 -14.68
N GLY A 218 13.52 -6.20 -15.69
CA GLY A 218 14.31 -7.41 -15.89
C GLY A 218 15.32 -7.63 -14.78
N GLU A 219 15.98 -6.57 -14.33
CA GLU A 219 16.93 -6.58 -13.21
C GLU A 219 16.20 -6.90 -11.88
N ALA A 220 15.07 -6.24 -11.63
CA ALA A 220 14.27 -6.47 -10.45
C ALA A 220 13.79 -7.93 -10.31
N ARG A 221 13.52 -8.63 -11.42
CA ARG A 221 13.11 -10.05 -11.37
C ARG A 221 14.17 -10.98 -10.80
N ARG A 222 15.45 -10.61 -10.91
CA ARG A 222 16.58 -11.40 -10.41
C ARG A 222 16.93 -11.11 -8.97
N SER A 223 16.38 -10.04 -8.40
CA SER A 223 16.64 -9.61 -7.02
C SER A 223 16.02 -10.56 -5.99
N PRO A 224 16.55 -10.58 -4.76
CA PRO A 224 15.97 -11.33 -3.66
C PRO A 224 14.50 -11.00 -3.44
N ARG A 225 13.72 -12.03 -3.10
CA ARG A 225 12.31 -11.87 -2.77
C ARG A 225 12.17 -11.45 -1.31
N CYS A 226 11.28 -10.50 -1.06
CA CYS A 226 10.87 -10.11 0.27
C CYS A 226 9.37 -9.84 0.29
N PHE A 227 8.81 -9.58 1.47
CA PHE A 227 7.48 -8.99 1.54
C PHE A 227 7.55 -7.51 1.27
N SER A 228 6.54 -7.00 0.56
CA SER A 228 6.36 -5.59 0.28
C SER A 228 4.95 -5.17 0.65
N HIS A 229 4.83 -4.12 1.44
CA HIS A 229 3.55 -3.53 1.84
C HIS A 229 2.90 -2.72 0.71
N MET A 230 3.71 -1.97 -0.05
CA MET A 230 3.39 -1.19 -1.25
C MET A 230 2.46 0.01 -1.08
N ASP A 231 1.79 0.19 0.05
CA ASP A 231 0.82 1.29 0.24
C ASP A 231 1.20 2.22 1.41
N TYR A 232 2.38 2.88 1.30
CA TYR A 232 2.89 3.85 2.27
C TYR A 232 2.18 5.20 2.15
N LEU A 233 0.87 5.19 2.37
CA LEU A 233 0.05 6.38 2.43
C LEU A 233 -0.07 6.89 3.86
N ARG A 234 -0.26 8.21 4.01
CA ARG A 234 -0.44 8.84 5.32
C ARG A 234 -1.56 8.20 6.16
N LYS A 235 -2.62 7.70 5.52
CA LYS A 235 -3.75 7.03 6.20
C LYS A 235 -3.38 5.67 6.80
N ASN A 236 -2.30 5.05 6.34
CA ASN A 236 -1.85 3.71 6.74
C ASN A 236 -0.70 3.76 7.76
N LEU A 237 -0.30 4.95 8.18
CA LEU A 237 0.79 5.20 9.11
C LEU A 237 0.32 6.06 10.27
N PHE A 238 0.67 5.64 11.49
CA PHE A 238 0.33 6.37 12.70
C PHE A 238 1.54 6.46 13.62
N VAL A 239 1.73 7.62 14.25
CA VAL A 239 2.74 7.80 15.30
C VAL A 239 2.04 7.81 16.65
N ASN A 240 2.46 6.93 17.54
CA ASN A 240 2.01 6.86 18.91
C ASN A 240 3.22 6.74 19.84
N LYS A 241 3.42 7.73 20.73
CA LYS A 241 4.57 7.78 21.66
C LYS A 241 5.93 7.59 20.98
N GLY A 242 6.11 8.18 19.79
CA GLY A 242 7.33 8.07 18.99
C GLY A 242 7.47 6.80 18.16
N GLN A 243 6.64 5.79 18.39
CA GLN A 243 6.62 4.54 17.64
C GLN A 243 5.79 4.68 16.38
N LEU A 244 6.31 4.21 15.27
CA LEU A 244 5.62 4.18 13.97
C LEU A 244 4.82 2.88 13.82
N HIS A 245 3.52 3.02 13.59
CA HIS A 245 2.60 1.91 13.33
C HIS A 245 2.25 1.86 11.86
N LEU A 246 2.32 0.67 11.27
CA LEU A 246 1.94 0.40 9.87
C LEU A 246 0.71 -0.50 9.84
N ILE A 247 -0.33 -0.05 9.14
CA ILE A 247 -1.61 -0.77 9.00
C ILE A 247 -2.00 -0.93 7.52
N ASP A 248 -3.09 -1.64 7.26
CA ASP A 248 -3.71 -1.84 5.94
C ASP A 248 -2.83 -2.62 4.94
N TRP A 249 -2.74 -3.92 5.15
CA TRP A 249 -1.98 -4.86 4.31
C TRP A 249 -2.70 -5.29 3.03
N SER A 250 -3.69 -4.52 2.57
CA SER A 250 -4.49 -4.84 1.37
C SER A 250 -3.66 -4.96 0.08
N GLU A 251 -2.54 -4.24 0.00
CA GLU A 251 -1.64 -4.26 -1.16
C GLU A 251 -0.39 -5.13 -0.97
N VAL A 252 -0.31 -5.87 0.14
CA VAL A 252 0.85 -6.73 0.43
C VAL A 252 1.12 -7.74 -0.68
N LYS A 253 2.40 -7.91 -1.02
CA LYS A 253 2.85 -8.79 -2.10
C LYS A 253 4.18 -9.43 -1.76
N VAL A 254 4.50 -10.53 -2.42
CA VAL A 254 5.89 -10.98 -2.55
C VAL A 254 6.55 -10.06 -3.58
N GLY A 255 7.27 -9.09 -3.09
CA GLY A 255 8.01 -8.10 -3.86
C GLY A 255 9.50 -8.42 -3.95
N ARG A 256 10.28 -7.37 -4.04
CA ARG A 256 11.75 -7.39 -4.09
C ARG A 256 12.29 -6.29 -3.18
N VAL A 257 13.48 -6.49 -2.67
CA VAL A 257 14.22 -5.48 -1.92
C VAL A 257 14.24 -4.16 -2.71
N GLY A 258 13.93 -3.06 -2.07
CA GLY A 258 13.80 -1.71 -2.67
C GLY A 258 12.41 -1.34 -3.18
N PHE A 259 11.46 -2.28 -3.30
CA PHE A 259 10.12 -1.97 -3.85
C PHE A 259 9.32 -1.04 -2.95
N ASP A 260 9.35 -1.26 -1.65
CA ASP A 260 8.62 -0.45 -0.68
C ASP A 260 9.17 0.98 -0.60
N GLY A 261 10.50 1.13 -0.67
CA GLY A 261 11.13 2.45 -0.76
C GLY A 261 10.68 3.22 -2.00
N GLY A 262 10.62 2.55 -3.15
CA GLY A 262 10.13 3.16 -4.38
C GLY A 262 8.65 3.56 -4.30
N ALA A 263 7.79 2.73 -3.68
CA ALA A 263 6.38 3.04 -3.47
C ALA A 263 6.18 4.25 -2.56
N TYR A 264 6.95 4.34 -1.45
CA TYR A 264 6.94 5.51 -0.57
C TYR A 264 7.34 6.79 -1.30
N LEU A 265 8.50 6.79 -1.97
CA LEU A 265 9.00 7.96 -2.68
C LEU A 265 8.07 8.40 -3.81
N GLY A 266 7.50 7.46 -4.57
CA GLY A 266 6.53 7.77 -5.61
C GLY A 266 5.25 8.40 -5.08
N SER A 267 4.77 7.93 -3.92
CA SER A 267 3.62 8.50 -3.22
C SER A 267 3.90 9.93 -2.70
N LEU A 268 5.12 10.16 -2.20
CA LEU A 268 5.57 11.47 -1.74
C LEU A 268 5.73 12.45 -2.90
N PHE A 269 6.38 12.02 -3.98
CA PHE A 269 6.59 12.79 -5.21
C PHE A 269 5.29 13.35 -5.78
N ARG A 270 4.25 12.52 -5.84
CA ARG A 270 2.93 12.96 -6.30
C ARG A 270 2.40 14.17 -5.54
N ARG A 271 2.57 14.20 -4.22
CA ARG A 271 1.87 15.12 -3.30
C ARG A 271 2.64 16.36 -2.90
N LYS A 272 3.96 16.37 -3.10
CA LYS A 272 4.84 17.43 -2.61
C LYS A 272 5.42 18.26 -3.75
N ASP A 273 5.78 19.50 -3.43
CA ASP A 273 6.68 20.27 -4.27
C ASP A 273 8.07 19.63 -4.33
N MET A 274 8.86 20.01 -5.32
CA MET A 274 10.15 19.36 -5.57
C MET A 274 11.15 19.59 -4.45
N GLY A 275 11.18 20.76 -3.82
CA GLY A 275 12.12 21.04 -2.73
C GLY A 275 11.88 20.12 -1.52
N VAL A 276 10.61 20.00 -1.09
CA VAL A 276 10.23 19.10 0.01
C VAL A 276 10.49 17.64 -0.35
N PHE A 277 10.20 17.24 -1.60
CA PHE A 277 10.43 15.89 -2.07
C PHE A 277 11.93 15.55 -2.06
N LEU A 278 12.78 16.37 -2.65
CA LEU A 278 14.22 16.13 -2.76
C LEU A 278 14.90 16.02 -1.38
N ALA A 279 14.52 16.87 -0.44
CA ALA A 279 15.05 16.81 0.92
C ALA A 279 14.68 15.46 1.59
N ALA A 280 13.42 15.04 1.51
CA ALA A 280 12.98 13.78 2.08
C ALA A 280 13.54 12.56 1.33
N GLN A 281 13.72 12.65 0.03
CA GLN A 281 14.37 11.61 -0.77
C GLN A 281 15.81 11.41 -0.36
N SER A 282 16.59 12.48 -0.21
CA SER A 282 17.98 12.41 0.23
C SER A 282 18.11 11.74 1.59
N GLU A 283 17.30 12.19 2.57
CA GLU A 283 17.27 11.61 3.90
C GLU A 283 16.87 10.12 3.89
N PHE A 284 15.86 9.77 3.08
CA PHE A 284 15.41 8.39 2.94
C PHE A 284 16.50 7.51 2.33
N VAL A 285 17.09 7.91 1.19
CA VAL A 285 18.07 7.10 0.46
C VAL A 285 19.33 6.90 1.27
N GLU A 286 19.82 7.94 1.97
CA GLU A 286 20.97 7.83 2.87
C GLU A 286 20.71 6.81 3.99
N ALA A 287 19.60 6.97 4.72
CA ALA A 287 19.27 6.05 5.81
C ALA A 287 18.96 4.62 5.33
N TYR A 288 18.40 4.49 4.13
CA TYR A 288 18.12 3.19 3.53
C TYR A 288 19.40 2.45 3.17
N ARG A 289 20.39 3.16 2.58
CA ARG A 289 21.74 2.63 2.32
C ARG A 289 22.41 2.16 3.58
N GLU A 290 22.42 2.98 4.63
CA GLU A 290 22.99 2.61 5.93
C GLU A 290 22.33 1.34 6.50
N ALA A 291 21.01 1.21 6.36
CA ALA A 291 20.27 0.07 6.88
C ALA A 291 20.43 -1.21 6.06
N LEU A 292 20.64 -1.11 4.74
CA LEU A 292 20.94 -2.25 3.88
C LEU A 292 22.28 -2.88 4.20
N ALA A 293 23.28 -2.05 4.43
CA ALA A 293 24.67 -2.34 4.75
C ALA A 293 25.13 -3.77 4.40
N GLU A 294 25.23 -4.73 5.18
CA GLU A 294 25.78 -6.04 4.84
C GLU A 294 24.71 -7.09 4.43
N ARG A 295 23.43 -6.70 4.37
CA ARG A 295 22.32 -7.66 4.17
C ARG A 295 21.95 -7.89 2.72
N PHE A 296 22.04 -6.83 1.90
CA PHE A 296 21.62 -6.86 0.49
C PHE A 296 22.62 -6.12 -0.39
N ASP A 297 22.68 -6.48 -1.66
CA ASP A 297 23.39 -5.70 -2.67
C ASP A 297 22.75 -4.32 -2.82
N GLU A 298 23.51 -3.28 -2.46
CA GLU A 298 23.03 -1.90 -2.47
C GLU A 298 22.62 -1.45 -3.87
N GLY A 299 23.44 -1.75 -4.88
CA GLY A 299 23.16 -1.34 -6.25
C GLY A 299 21.87 -1.95 -6.78
N GLN A 300 21.63 -3.21 -6.46
CA GLN A 300 20.40 -3.91 -6.84
C GLN A 300 19.18 -3.35 -6.10
N ALA A 301 19.29 -3.11 -4.79
CA ALA A 301 18.21 -2.55 -3.98
C ALA A 301 17.81 -1.14 -4.45
N LEU A 302 18.80 -0.27 -4.71
CA LEU A 302 18.55 1.07 -5.24
C LEU A 302 18.02 1.06 -6.67
N GLY A 303 18.48 0.13 -7.51
CA GLY A 303 17.92 -0.08 -8.84
C GLY A 303 16.44 -0.47 -8.81
N ASN A 304 16.06 -1.34 -7.88
CA ASN A 304 14.67 -1.74 -7.66
C ASN A 304 13.83 -0.59 -7.09
N LEU A 305 14.37 0.15 -6.13
CA LEU A 305 13.74 1.34 -5.56
C LEU A 305 13.45 2.36 -6.68
N ARG A 306 14.44 2.66 -7.52
CA ARG A 306 14.29 3.52 -8.69
C ARG A 306 13.20 3.02 -9.63
N TYR A 307 13.19 1.72 -9.92
CA TYR A 307 12.17 1.12 -10.79
C TYR A 307 10.76 1.35 -10.29
N VAL A 308 10.49 1.05 -9.03
CA VAL A 308 9.13 1.22 -8.45
C VAL A 308 8.79 2.67 -8.23
N PHE A 309 9.77 3.52 -7.88
CA PHE A 309 9.59 4.96 -7.83
C PHE A 309 9.11 5.51 -9.18
N LEU A 310 9.84 5.24 -10.25
CA LEU A 310 9.50 5.68 -11.61
C LEU A 310 8.10 5.18 -12.01
N LEU A 311 7.84 3.90 -11.78
CA LEU A 311 6.56 3.30 -12.11
C LEU A 311 5.39 3.99 -11.39
N THR A 312 5.54 4.24 -10.09
CA THR A 312 4.52 4.91 -9.27
C THR A 312 4.36 6.38 -9.65
N ALA A 313 5.47 7.08 -9.87
CA ALA A 313 5.47 8.47 -10.25
C ALA A 313 4.86 8.69 -11.64
N LEU A 314 5.24 7.87 -12.63
CA LEU A 314 4.67 7.90 -13.98
C LEU A 314 3.17 7.60 -13.94
N PHE A 315 2.77 6.56 -13.20
CA PHE A 315 1.35 6.25 -13.02
C PHE A 315 0.54 7.43 -12.49
N HIS A 316 1.09 8.19 -11.57
CA HIS A 316 0.38 9.32 -10.97
C HIS A 316 0.49 10.62 -11.76
N CYS A 317 1.63 10.90 -12.38
CA CYS A 317 1.89 12.19 -13.02
C CYS A 317 1.43 12.26 -14.48
N LEU A 318 1.36 11.13 -15.19
CA LEU A 318 0.98 11.12 -16.60
C LEU A 318 -0.54 10.97 -16.85
N ARG A 319 -1.34 10.85 -15.82
CA ARG A 319 -2.79 10.73 -15.96
C ARG A 319 -3.41 12.04 -16.47
N PRO A 320 -4.35 11.98 -17.41
CA PRO A 320 -5.09 13.17 -17.84
C PRO A 320 -5.72 13.94 -16.67
N GLU A 321 -6.28 13.20 -15.70
CA GLU A 321 -6.91 13.79 -14.52
C GLU A 321 -5.90 14.56 -13.63
N THR A 322 -4.65 14.11 -13.61
CA THR A 322 -3.58 14.81 -12.87
C THR A 322 -3.18 16.09 -13.60
N VAL A 323 -3.04 16.05 -14.93
CA VAL A 323 -2.73 17.23 -15.73
C VAL A 323 -3.81 18.29 -15.52
N GLU A 324 -5.09 17.88 -15.55
CA GLU A 324 -6.21 18.80 -15.32
C GLU A 324 -6.21 19.36 -13.91
N GLU A 325 -5.94 18.55 -12.89
CA GLU A 325 -5.81 19.01 -11.50
C GLU A 325 -4.71 20.09 -11.34
N TYR A 326 -3.58 19.92 -12.04
CA TYR A 326 -2.49 20.92 -12.01
C TYR A 326 -2.87 22.19 -12.76
N ARG A 327 -3.61 22.07 -13.87
CA ARG A 327 -4.11 23.22 -14.65
C ARG A 327 -5.13 24.03 -13.83
N GLU A 328 -6.13 23.37 -13.24
CA GLU A 328 -7.13 24.01 -12.39
C GLU A 328 -6.55 24.74 -11.18
N ARG A 329 -5.40 24.25 -10.68
CA ARG A 329 -4.68 24.87 -9.55
C ARG A 329 -3.61 25.87 -9.95
N GLU A 330 -3.49 26.18 -11.23
CA GLU A 330 -2.46 27.08 -11.78
C GLU A 330 -1.02 26.64 -11.42
N ARG A 331 -0.76 25.32 -11.41
CA ARG A 331 0.52 24.71 -10.99
C ARG A 331 1.24 23.97 -12.12
N MET A 332 1.03 24.36 -13.36
CA MET A 332 1.65 23.69 -14.52
C MET A 332 3.19 23.76 -14.49
N GLY A 333 3.77 24.83 -13.96
CA GLY A 333 5.22 24.91 -13.74
C GLY A 333 5.76 23.81 -12.83
N MET A 334 5.04 23.49 -11.73
CA MET A 334 5.41 22.39 -10.85
C MET A 334 5.27 21.02 -11.54
N LEU A 335 4.26 20.82 -12.38
CA LEU A 335 4.10 19.60 -13.16
C LEU A 335 5.26 19.41 -14.14
N ARG A 336 5.67 20.50 -14.83
CA ARG A 336 6.84 20.50 -15.71
C ARG A 336 8.11 20.12 -14.95
N GLU A 337 8.35 20.74 -13.80
CA GLU A 337 9.50 20.44 -12.95
C GLU A 337 9.56 18.94 -12.59
N LYS A 338 8.41 18.34 -12.27
CA LYS A 338 8.29 16.91 -12.03
C LYS A 338 8.59 16.08 -13.26
N TYR A 339 8.11 16.46 -14.42
CA TYR A 339 8.41 15.76 -15.67
C TYR A 339 9.90 15.80 -16.01
N GLU A 340 10.52 16.96 -15.91
CA GLU A 340 11.96 17.10 -16.14
C GLU A 340 12.78 16.24 -15.14
N TYR A 341 12.38 16.25 -13.88
CA TYR A 341 13.00 15.38 -12.88
C TYR A 341 12.88 13.89 -13.25
N LEU A 342 11.70 13.42 -13.65
CA LEU A 342 11.52 12.03 -14.05
C LEU A 342 12.36 11.65 -15.27
N LEU A 343 12.49 12.55 -16.23
CA LEU A 343 13.27 12.37 -17.45
C LEU A 343 14.78 12.50 -17.24
N GLY A 344 15.22 13.23 -16.21
CA GLY A 344 16.61 13.46 -15.86
C GLY A 344 17.29 12.34 -15.07
N ALA A 345 16.67 11.19 -14.98
CA ALA A 345 17.24 10.00 -14.32
C ALA A 345 17.34 10.04 -12.79
N CYS A 346 16.46 10.76 -12.17
CA CYS A 346 16.05 10.69 -10.78
C CYS A 346 16.50 9.44 -9.97
N LEU A 347 17.27 9.62 -8.92
CA LEU A 347 17.89 8.67 -7.98
C LEU A 347 19.30 8.25 -8.30
#